data_16144015506b91c32d219ac3a9372f7d
#
_entry.id   16144015506b91c32d219ac3a9372f7d
#
_cell.length_a   1.000
_cell.length_b   1.000
_cell.length_c   1.000
_cell.angle_alpha   90.00
_cell.angle_beta   90.00
_cell.angle_gamma   90.00
#
_symmetry.space_group_name_H-M   'P 1'
#
loop_
_entity.id
_entity.type
_entity.pdbx_description
1 polymer ?
#
loop_
_entity_poly.entity_id
_entity_poly.type
_entity_poly.pdbx_seq_one_letter_code
_entity_poly.pdbx_strand_id
1 'polypeptide(L)'
;VIDYHIWEKFATLGYVVSIVAILLVLSPLGKTLNGARRWIFIGGISLQPAEIAKIAVVLLVAVLICKMGRGISQWKGLGVIIVVAAIPTLLILLVTSNLSSAIIVMGIAVLMGFVADPKYKKYFLLALAVVVIGVLWILKVYMESEGMSGTGNYRDARVLAWLNPEAFADDDGFQTLQALYAIGSGGIWGKGLGQSMQKLGFLPEAQNDMVFSIICEELGLFGAFCVLLLFLMLIWRFMFIANN
;
A
#
# COMPACT_ATOMS: atom_id res chain seq x y z
N VAL A 1 -13.24 17.36 18.86
CA VAL A 1 -12.43 17.44 17.62
C VAL A 1 -11.17 18.21 17.97
N ILE A 2 -9.99 17.62 17.69
CA ILE A 2 -8.68 18.24 17.97
C ILE A 2 -8.36 19.21 16.82
N ASP A 3 -7.92 20.44 17.15
CA ASP A 3 -7.51 21.44 16.16
C ASP A 3 -6.28 20.95 15.37
N TYR A 4 -6.33 21.08 14.04
CA TYR A 4 -5.23 20.64 13.17
C TYR A 4 -3.92 21.42 13.39
N HIS A 5 -3.97 22.66 13.91
CA HIS A 5 -2.78 23.42 14.27
C HIS A 5 -1.91 22.73 15.36
N ILE A 6 -2.52 21.88 16.19
CA ILE A 6 -1.77 21.07 17.15
C ILE A 6 -0.92 20.04 16.39
N TRP A 7 -1.52 19.38 15.41
CA TRP A 7 -0.83 18.38 14.58
C TRP A 7 0.32 19.00 13.78
N GLU A 8 0.16 20.24 13.28
CA GLU A 8 1.23 20.96 12.62
C GLU A 8 2.48 21.10 13.49
N LYS A 9 2.30 21.51 14.76
CA LYS A 9 3.40 21.68 15.71
C LYS A 9 4.15 20.38 15.99
N PHE A 10 3.44 19.26 16.02
CA PHE A 10 4.00 17.93 16.32
C PHE A 10 4.42 17.14 15.09
N ALA A 11 4.20 17.62 13.88
CA ALA A 11 4.49 16.90 12.64
C ALA A 11 5.96 16.45 12.54
N THR A 12 6.90 17.37 12.83
CA THR A 12 8.34 17.05 12.81
C THR A 12 8.72 16.06 13.90
N LEU A 13 8.19 16.23 15.11
CA LEU A 13 8.43 15.29 16.21
C LEU A 13 7.89 13.92 15.87
N GLY A 14 6.65 13.83 15.39
CA GLY A 14 6.03 12.57 14.94
C GLY A 14 6.84 11.85 13.85
N TYR A 15 7.40 12.63 12.93
CA TYR A 15 8.27 12.08 11.89
C TYR A 15 9.56 11.50 12.46
N VAL A 16 10.25 12.20 13.38
CA VAL A 16 11.46 11.69 14.04
C VAL A 16 11.11 10.43 14.86
N VAL A 17 10.02 10.47 15.61
CA VAL A 17 9.53 9.31 16.38
C VAL A 17 9.27 8.11 15.47
N SER A 18 8.69 8.32 14.30
CA SER A 18 8.44 7.23 13.34
C SER A 18 9.74 6.60 12.83
N ILE A 19 10.77 7.40 12.53
CA ILE A 19 12.09 6.91 12.14
C ILE A 19 12.71 6.07 13.27
N VAL A 20 12.70 6.59 14.51
CA VAL A 20 13.20 5.87 15.67
C VAL A 20 12.44 4.56 15.87
N ALA A 21 11.11 4.57 15.73
CA ALA A 21 10.29 3.37 15.83
C ALA A 21 10.67 2.32 14.77
N ILE A 22 10.94 2.72 13.51
CA ILE A 22 11.41 1.77 12.49
C ILE A 22 12.75 1.16 12.90
N LEU A 23 13.69 1.96 13.39
CA LEU A 23 15.00 1.47 13.84
C LEU A 23 14.89 0.57 15.08
N LEU A 24 13.94 0.82 15.97
CA LEU A 24 13.68 -0.04 17.15
C LEU A 24 13.26 -1.47 16.77
N VAL A 25 12.81 -1.74 15.54
CA VAL A 25 12.58 -3.11 15.08
C VAL A 25 13.87 -3.95 15.12
N LEU A 26 15.04 -3.33 14.95
CA LEU A 26 16.34 -4.02 15.05
C LEU A 26 16.71 -4.40 16.49
N SER A 27 16.08 -3.79 17.50
CA SER A 27 16.30 -4.07 18.90
C SER A 27 15.64 -5.38 19.34
N PRO A 28 15.90 -5.89 20.56
CA PRO A 28 15.22 -7.07 21.12
C PRO A 28 13.69 -6.97 21.18
N LEU A 29 13.12 -5.76 21.08
CA LEU A 29 11.68 -5.52 21.04
C LEU A 29 11.04 -5.94 19.71
N GLY A 30 11.84 -6.05 18.63
CA GLY A 30 11.38 -6.48 17.33
C GLY A 30 11.14 -7.99 17.26
N LYS A 31 9.95 -8.42 16.88
CA LYS A 31 9.60 -9.83 16.68
C LYS A 31 9.39 -10.16 15.21
N THR A 32 9.77 -11.38 14.87
CA THR A 32 9.54 -11.96 13.54
C THR A 32 8.18 -12.66 13.54
N LEU A 33 7.29 -12.23 12.66
CA LEU A 33 6.02 -12.87 12.37
C LEU A 33 5.98 -13.19 10.87
N ASN A 34 5.55 -14.39 10.52
CA ASN A 34 5.43 -14.86 9.14
C ASN A 34 6.74 -14.63 8.33
N GLY A 35 7.89 -14.97 8.93
CA GLY A 35 9.20 -14.88 8.28
C GLY A 35 9.78 -13.46 8.16
N ALA A 36 9.08 -12.41 8.61
CA ALA A 36 9.55 -11.04 8.51
C ALA A 36 9.52 -10.30 9.85
N ARG A 37 10.59 -9.56 10.14
CA ARG A 37 10.74 -8.78 11.36
C ARG A 37 10.17 -7.38 11.14
N ARG A 38 8.89 -7.19 11.44
CA ARG A 38 8.12 -5.96 11.10
C ARG A 38 7.37 -5.36 12.27
N TRP A 39 7.30 -6.05 13.40
CA TRP A 39 6.47 -5.71 14.54
C TRP A 39 7.31 -5.43 15.78
N ILE A 40 6.87 -4.45 16.57
CA ILE A 40 7.39 -4.17 17.92
C ILE A 40 6.34 -4.64 18.91
N PHE A 41 6.78 -5.37 19.94
CA PHE A 41 5.91 -5.83 21.02
C PHE A 41 6.28 -5.12 22.30
N ILE A 42 5.34 -4.35 22.86
CA ILE A 42 5.49 -3.63 24.11
C ILE A 42 4.28 -3.91 24.98
N GLY A 43 4.47 -4.53 26.15
CA GLY A 43 3.39 -4.74 27.13
C GLY A 43 2.18 -5.53 26.62
N GLY A 44 2.37 -6.47 25.68
CA GLY A 44 1.28 -7.26 25.08
C GLY A 44 0.61 -6.61 23.87
N ILE A 45 0.98 -5.38 23.51
CA ILE A 45 0.48 -4.68 22.31
C ILE A 45 1.49 -4.87 21.18
N SER A 46 1.00 -5.29 20.00
CA SER A 46 1.79 -5.34 18.77
C SER A 46 1.60 -4.05 17.98
N LEU A 47 2.70 -3.41 17.62
CA LEU A 47 2.71 -2.16 16.87
C LEU A 47 3.60 -2.32 15.63
N GLN A 48 3.10 -1.93 14.47
CA GLN A 48 3.87 -1.90 13.24
C GLN A 48 4.38 -0.48 12.97
N PRO A 49 5.70 -0.21 13.04
CA PRO A 49 6.23 1.14 12.84
C PRO A 49 5.93 1.76 11.49
N ALA A 50 5.75 0.94 10.45
CA ALA A 50 5.36 1.42 9.12
C ALA A 50 3.99 2.13 9.13
N GLU A 51 3.05 1.73 10.01
CA GLU A 51 1.75 2.40 10.15
C GLU A 51 1.90 3.81 10.73
N ILE A 52 2.77 3.95 11.75
CA ILE A 52 3.09 5.27 12.32
C ILE A 52 3.77 6.16 11.27
N ALA A 53 4.69 5.58 10.48
CA ALA A 53 5.41 6.31 9.45
C ALA A 53 4.47 6.87 8.37
N LYS A 54 3.43 6.13 7.97
CA LYS A 54 2.43 6.63 7.01
C LYS A 54 1.76 7.90 7.53
N ILE A 55 1.30 7.89 8.79
CA ILE A 55 0.64 9.05 9.40
C ILE A 55 1.64 10.22 9.54
N ALA A 56 2.84 9.94 10.01
CA ALA A 56 3.87 10.97 10.23
C ALA A 56 4.29 11.65 8.91
N VAL A 57 4.41 10.89 7.82
CA VAL A 57 4.72 11.43 6.49
C VAL A 57 3.56 12.28 5.97
N VAL A 58 2.29 11.86 6.14
CA VAL A 58 1.13 12.69 5.78
C VAL A 58 1.20 14.05 6.47
N LEU A 59 1.40 14.06 7.79
CA LEU A 59 1.44 15.30 8.57
C LEU A 59 2.61 16.20 8.17
N LEU A 60 3.81 15.65 8.06
CA LEU A 60 4.98 16.44 7.73
C LEU A 60 4.94 16.98 6.30
N VAL A 61 4.53 16.16 5.34
CA VAL A 61 4.40 16.57 3.93
C VAL A 61 3.33 17.64 3.79
N ALA A 62 2.20 17.53 4.50
CA ALA A 62 1.17 18.59 4.51
C ALA A 62 1.74 19.93 5.00
N VAL A 63 2.47 19.93 6.11
CA VAL A 63 3.12 21.13 6.66
C VAL A 63 4.13 21.71 5.67
N LEU A 64 4.94 20.86 5.02
CA LEU A 64 5.92 21.31 4.03
C LEU A 64 5.25 21.92 2.80
N ILE A 65 4.18 21.34 2.30
CA ILE A 65 3.39 21.86 1.18
C ILE A 65 2.85 23.25 1.52
N CYS A 66 2.24 23.41 2.69
CA CYS A 66 1.74 24.71 3.15
C CYS A 66 2.85 25.76 3.26
N LYS A 67 4.02 25.39 3.80
CA LYS A 67 5.18 26.31 3.92
C LYS A 67 5.82 26.65 2.59
N MET A 68 5.84 25.73 1.63
CA MET A 68 6.40 25.99 0.29
C MET A 68 5.49 26.85 -0.57
N GLY A 69 4.18 26.84 -0.37
CA GLY A 69 3.21 27.59 -1.16
C GLY A 69 3.45 27.40 -2.67
N ARG A 70 3.65 28.50 -3.41
CA ARG A 70 3.91 28.45 -4.87
C ARG A 70 5.23 27.74 -5.24
N GLY A 71 6.14 27.52 -4.30
CA GLY A 71 7.40 26.79 -4.52
C GLY A 71 7.22 25.31 -4.86
N ILE A 72 6.08 24.73 -4.53
CA ILE A 72 5.75 23.33 -4.88
C ILE A 72 5.74 23.10 -6.40
N SER A 73 5.39 24.10 -7.19
CA SER A 73 5.36 24.00 -8.65
C SER A 73 6.74 23.85 -9.31
N GLN A 74 7.81 24.11 -8.56
CA GLN A 74 9.19 23.90 -9.04
C GLN A 74 9.62 22.43 -8.82
N TRP A 75 10.58 21.98 -9.61
CA TRP A 75 11.22 20.67 -9.41
C TRP A 75 11.87 20.52 -8.02
N LYS A 76 12.37 21.62 -7.46
CA LYS A 76 12.91 21.65 -6.10
C LYS A 76 11.85 21.30 -5.04
N GLY A 77 10.61 21.78 -5.21
CA GLY A 77 9.51 21.43 -4.30
C GLY A 77 9.20 19.94 -4.29
N LEU A 78 9.08 19.34 -5.48
CA LEU A 78 8.93 17.89 -5.62
C LEU A 78 10.12 17.14 -5.00
N GLY A 79 11.36 17.62 -5.25
CA GLY A 79 12.57 17.03 -4.69
C GLY A 79 12.55 16.98 -3.16
N VAL A 80 12.12 18.06 -2.49
CA VAL A 80 11.99 18.10 -1.02
C VAL A 80 10.99 17.05 -0.52
N ILE A 81 9.82 16.95 -1.15
CA ILE A 81 8.81 15.96 -0.78
C ILE A 81 9.37 14.54 -0.93
N ILE A 82 10.01 14.25 -2.07
CA ILE A 82 10.60 12.92 -2.33
C ILE A 82 11.69 12.61 -1.30
N VAL A 83 12.60 13.54 -1.01
CA VAL A 83 13.69 13.30 -0.05
C VAL A 83 13.15 13.02 1.34
N VAL A 84 12.17 13.79 1.81
CA VAL A 84 11.55 13.58 3.12
C VAL A 84 10.84 12.22 3.18
N ALA A 85 10.13 11.82 2.13
CA ALA A 85 9.47 10.51 2.10
C ALA A 85 10.46 9.36 1.90
N ALA A 86 11.57 9.58 1.20
CA ALA A 86 12.58 8.54 0.92
C ALA A 86 13.24 8.00 2.17
N ILE A 87 13.45 8.81 3.20
CA ILE A 87 14.09 8.38 4.45
C ILE A 87 13.29 7.23 5.11
N PRO A 88 12.03 7.41 5.51
CA PRO A 88 11.25 6.31 6.10
C PRO A 88 10.99 5.19 5.10
N THR A 89 10.81 5.48 3.80
CA THR A 89 10.63 4.48 2.76
C THR A 89 11.82 3.52 2.68
N LEU A 90 13.04 4.06 2.61
CA LEU A 90 14.27 3.26 2.56
C LEU A 90 14.47 2.48 3.87
N LEU A 91 14.22 3.10 5.02
CA LEU A 91 14.32 2.40 6.30
C LEU A 91 13.31 1.24 6.39
N ILE A 92 12.06 1.43 5.97
CA ILE A 92 11.06 0.36 5.93
C ILE A 92 11.52 -0.75 4.97
N LEU A 93 12.05 -0.41 3.80
CA LEU A 93 12.52 -1.39 2.83
C LEU A 93 13.72 -2.19 3.35
N LEU A 94 14.71 -1.52 3.94
CA LEU A 94 15.98 -2.14 4.34
C LEU A 94 15.87 -2.84 5.71
N VAL A 95 15.16 -2.25 6.68
CA VAL A 95 15.06 -2.77 8.05
C VAL A 95 13.97 -3.83 8.17
N THR A 96 12.80 -3.57 7.59
CA THR A 96 11.63 -4.46 7.76
C THR A 96 11.35 -5.33 6.53
N SER A 97 12.13 -5.18 5.45
CA SER A 97 11.93 -5.85 4.15
C SER A 97 10.48 -5.77 3.63
N ASN A 98 9.78 -4.67 3.95
CA ASN A 98 8.38 -4.47 3.62
C ASN A 98 8.24 -3.54 2.41
N LEU A 99 8.28 -4.12 1.21
CA LEU A 99 8.17 -3.39 -0.04
C LEU A 99 6.81 -2.68 -0.18
N SER A 100 5.73 -3.36 0.20
CA SER A 100 4.37 -2.80 0.08
C SER A 100 4.20 -1.52 0.89
N SER A 101 4.59 -1.52 2.18
CA SER A 101 4.54 -0.33 3.01
C SER A 101 5.48 0.77 2.51
N ALA A 102 6.65 0.42 1.98
CA ALA A 102 7.58 1.38 1.40
C ALA A 102 6.97 2.10 0.17
N ILE A 103 6.34 1.35 -0.73
CA ILE A 103 5.65 1.90 -1.90
C ILE A 103 4.49 2.81 -1.45
N ILE A 104 3.71 2.40 -0.45
CA ILE A 104 2.59 3.21 0.07
C ILE A 104 3.09 4.53 0.66
N VAL A 105 4.13 4.53 1.49
CA VAL A 105 4.68 5.75 2.10
C VAL A 105 5.17 6.73 1.03
N MET A 106 5.91 6.25 0.04
CA MET A 106 6.36 7.09 -1.08
C MET A 106 5.18 7.57 -1.93
N GLY A 107 4.24 6.67 -2.22
CA GLY A 107 3.04 6.98 -3.01
C GLY A 107 2.17 8.06 -2.36
N ILE A 108 1.97 8.00 -1.05
CA ILE A 108 1.24 9.03 -0.27
C ILE A 108 1.90 10.40 -0.48
N ALA A 109 3.21 10.51 -0.31
CA ALA A 109 3.93 11.78 -0.43
C ALA A 109 3.84 12.37 -1.84
N VAL A 110 4.03 11.54 -2.87
CA VAL A 110 3.90 11.94 -4.27
C VAL A 110 2.47 12.36 -4.60
N LEU A 111 1.47 11.61 -4.13
CA LEU A 111 0.06 11.91 -4.35
C LEU A 111 -0.34 13.24 -3.69
N MET A 112 0.11 13.50 -2.46
CA MET A 112 -0.12 14.78 -1.78
C MET A 112 0.51 15.94 -2.56
N GLY A 113 1.74 15.77 -3.05
CA GLY A 113 2.37 16.75 -3.93
C GLY A 113 1.60 16.99 -5.21
N PHE A 114 1.09 15.93 -5.85
CA PHE A 114 0.26 16.03 -7.06
C PHE A 114 -1.03 16.83 -6.83
N VAL A 115 -1.74 16.55 -5.74
CA VAL A 115 -3.00 17.24 -5.41
C VAL A 115 -2.77 18.72 -5.13
N ALA A 116 -1.64 19.06 -4.50
CA ALA A 116 -1.32 20.44 -4.13
C ALA A 116 -0.69 21.29 -5.25
N ASP A 117 -0.23 20.67 -6.34
CA ASP A 117 0.52 21.34 -7.40
C ASP A 117 -0.32 21.55 -8.66
N PRO A 118 -0.54 22.79 -9.12
CA PRO A 118 -1.23 23.06 -10.37
C PRO A 118 -0.47 22.55 -11.61
N LYS A 119 0.84 22.28 -11.50
CA LYS A 119 1.68 21.78 -12.61
C LYS A 119 1.87 20.26 -12.56
N TYR A 120 0.82 19.53 -12.91
CA TYR A 120 0.78 18.08 -12.81
C TYR A 120 1.69 17.28 -13.77
N LYS A 121 2.23 17.89 -14.84
CA LYS A 121 3.03 17.20 -15.86
C LYS A 121 4.21 16.39 -15.29
N LYS A 122 4.92 16.93 -14.27
CA LYS A 122 6.07 16.26 -13.65
C LYS A 122 5.68 15.00 -12.89
N TYR A 123 4.50 14.99 -12.28
CA TYR A 123 3.97 13.81 -11.58
C TYR A 123 3.53 12.74 -12.57
N PHE A 124 2.96 13.15 -13.71
CA PHE A 124 2.63 12.23 -14.78
C PHE A 124 3.87 11.56 -15.36
N LEU A 125 4.94 12.33 -15.60
CA LEU A 125 6.23 11.77 -16.03
C LEU A 125 6.82 10.81 -14.99
N LEU A 126 6.72 11.14 -13.70
CA LEU A 126 7.16 10.26 -12.62
C LEU A 126 6.34 8.95 -12.61
N ALA A 127 5.02 9.06 -12.69
CA ALA A 127 4.13 7.89 -12.74
C ALA A 127 4.44 7.00 -13.97
N LEU A 128 4.63 7.60 -15.14
CA LEU A 128 5.02 6.88 -16.35
C LEU A 128 6.35 6.16 -16.16
N ALA A 129 7.35 6.81 -15.57
CA ALA A 129 8.65 6.18 -15.29
C ALA A 129 8.50 4.98 -14.35
N VAL A 130 7.69 5.10 -13.27
CA VAL A 130 7.42 3.99 -12.34
C VAL A 130 6.72 2.83 -13.05
N VAL A 131 5.72 3.11 -13.89
CA VAL A 131 5.03 2.07 -14.69
C VAL A 131 6.00 1.37 -15.64
N VAL A 132 6.83 2.11 -16.37
CA VAL A 132 7.83 1.54 -17.29
C VAL A 132 8.82 0.64 -16.53
N ILE A 133 9.35 1.10 -15.40
CA ILE A 133 10.27 0.31 -14.57
C ILE A 133 9.57 -0.96 -14.06
N GLY A 134 8.31 -0.85 -13.60
CA GLY A 134 7.52 -2.00 -13.15
C GLY A 134 7.29 -3.02 -14.26
N VAL A 135 6.92 -2.57 -15.45
CA VAL A 135 6.72 -3.45 -16.62
C VAL A 135 8.03 -4.13 -17.02
N LEU A 136 9.14 -3.39 -17.08
CA LEU A 136 10.46 -3.97 -17.39
C LEU A 136 10.90 -5.00 -16.35
N TRP A 137 10.61 -4.77 -15.07
CA TRP A 137 10.89 -5.74 -14.02
C TRP A 137 10.03 -7.00 -14.15
N ILE A 138 8.73 -6.87 -14.42
CA ILE A 138 7.82 -8.01 -14.65
C ILE A 138 8.29 -8.81 -15.88
N LEU A 139 8.62 -8.14 -16.98
CA LEU A 139 9.12 -8.80 -18.19
C LEU A 139 10.44 -9.56 -17.91
N LYS A 140 11.36 -8.95 -17.15
CA LYS A 140 12.60 -9.62 -16.75
C LYS A 140 12.31 -10.90 -15.97
N VAL A 141 11.45 -10.85 -14.95
CA VAL A 141 11.06 -12.01 -14.12
C VAL A 141 10.42 -13.10 -14.98
N TYR A 142 9.55 -12.72 -15.91
CA TYR A 142 8.89 -13.65 -16.83
C TYR A 142 9.90 -14.35 -17.75
N MET A 143 10.83 -13.60 -18.35
CA MET A 143 11.86 -14.18 -19.25
C MET A 143 12.84 -15.10 -18.51
N GLU A 144 13.20 -14.76 -17.27
CA GLU A 144 14.07 -15.60 -16.44
C GLU A 144 13.35 -16.90 -15.99
N SER A 145 12.02 -16.88 -15.85
CA SER A 145 11.23 -18.04 -15.41
C SER A 145 11.11 -19.14 -16.48
N GLU A 146 11.18 -18.79 -17.76
CA GLU A 146 11.14 -19.81 -18.85
C GLU A 146 12.38 -20.72 -18.85
N GLY A 147 13.46 -20.33 -18.16
CA GLY A 147 14.70 -21.10 -18.08
C GLY A 147 14.95 -21.86 -16.78
N MET A 148 14.18 -21.65 -15.70
CA MET A 148 14.48 -22.23 -14.38
C MET A 148 13.19 -22.62 -13.62
N SER A 149 13.10 -23.86 -13.22
CA SER A 149 12.17 -24.33 -12.21
C SER A 149 12.57 -23.79 -10.83
N GLY A 150 11.98 -22.68 -10.41
CA GLY A 150 12.16 -22.09 -9.09
C GLY A 150 13.07 -20.86 -9.06
N THR A 151 12.46 -19.70 -8.99
CA THR A 151 13.20 -18.45 -8.68
C THR A 151 13.51 -18.44 -7.19
N GLY A 152 14.78 -18.39 -6.82
CA GLY A 152 15.22 -18.32 -5.41
C GLY A 152 14.85 -17.03 -4.68
N ASN A 153 14.09 -16.13 -5.32
CA ASN A 153 13.69 -14.84 -4.76
C ASN A 153 12.16 -14.81 -4.53
N TYR A 154 11.76 -14.70 -3.27
CA TYR A 154 10.35 -14.64 -2.84
C TYR A 154 9.50 -13.60 -3.58
N ARG A 155 10.10 -12.46 -3.99
CA ARG A 155 9.36 -11.40 -4.73
C ARG A 155 9.04 -11.83 -6.15
N ASP A 156 9.97 -12.52 -6.79
CA ASP A 156 9.82 -12.99 -8.18
C ASP A 156 8.81 -14.14 -8.21
N ALA A 157 8.83 -15.03 -7.21
CA ALA A 157 7.84 -16.09 -7.05
C ALA A 157 6.41 -15.54 -6.96
N ARG A 158 6.19 -14.45 -6.21
CA ARG A 158 4.88 -13.78 -6.14
C ARG A 158 4.43 -13.16 -7.45
N VAL A 159 5.34 -12.60 -8.25
CA VAL A 159 5.01 -12.07 -9.57
C VAL A 159 4.58 -13.20 -10.51
N LEU A 160 5.29 -14.33 -10.47
CA LEU A 160 4.95 -15.50 -11.29
C LEU A 160 3.62 -16.12 -10.86
N ALA A 161 3.38 -16.24 -9.55
CA ALA A 161 2.10 -16.71 -9.00
C ALA A 161 0.92 -15.77 -9.35
N TRP A 162 1.18 -14.48 -9.50
CA TRP A 162 0.17 -13.53 -9.97
C TRP A 162 -0.10 -13.66 -11.47
N LEU A 163 0.94 -13.90 -12.29
CA LEU A 163 0.80 -14.08 -13.75
C LEU A 163 0.13 -15.42 -14.09
N ASN A 164 0.45 -16.48 -13.37
CA ASN A 164 -0.11 -17.83 -13.57
C ASN A 164 -0.40 -18.51 -12.22
N PRO A 165 -1.50 -18.13 -11.54
CA PRO A 165 -1.81 -18.65 -10.22
C PRO A 165 -2.11 -20.17 -10.23
N GLU A 166 -2.53 -20.73 -11.35
CA GLU A 166 -2.81 -22.17 -11.48
C GLU A 166 -1.51 -22.99 -11.39
N ALA A 167 -0.41 -22.50 -11.94
CA ALA A 167 0.88 -23.18 -11.87
C ALA A 167 1.49 -23.18 -10.46
N PHE A 168 1.01 -22.30 -9.58
CA PHE A 168 1.47 -22.12 -8.20
C PHE A 168 0.35 -22.35 -7.19
N ALA A 169 -0.62 -23.23 -7.53
CA ALA A 169 -1.84 -23.46 -6.75
C ALA A 169 -1.60 -23.99 -5.34
N ASP A 170 -0.50 -24.70 -5.10
CA ASP A 170 -0.15 -25.28 -3.80
C ASP A 170 0.68 -24.33 -2.90
N ASP A 171 1.14 -23.19 -3.45
CA ASP A 171 2.03 -22.24 -2.79
C ASP A 171 1.49 -20.79 -2.82
N ASP A 172 2.32 -19.86 -3.30
CA ASP A 172 2.03 -18.42 -3.34
C ASP A 172 0.81 -18.05 -4.23
N GLY A 173 0.40 -18.92 -5.16
CA GLY A 173 -0.76 -18.75 -6.03
C GLY A 173 -2.08 -19.14 -5.38
N PHE A 174 -2.07 -19.99 -4.32
CA PHE A 174 -3.28 -20.53 -3.69
C PHE A 174 -4.26 -19.44 -3.27
N GLN A 175 -3.79 -18.42 -2.56
CA GLN A 175 -4.63 -17.33 -2.09
C GLN A 175 -5.26 -16.55 -3.26
N THR A 176 -4.49 -16.29 -4.31
CA THR A 176 -4.98 -15.59 -5.52
C THR A 176 -6.02 -16.46 -6.25
N LEU A 177 -5.78 -17.75 -6.38
CA LEU A 177 -6.68 -18.68 -7.04
C LEU A 177 -8.02 -18.80 -6.31
N GLN A 178 -8.00 -18.94 -4.98
CA GLN A 178 -9.22 -18.97 -4.16
C GLN A 178 -9.99 -17.64 -4.23
N ALA A 179 -9.29 -16.50 -4.29
CA ALA A 179 -9.91 -15.20 -4.52
C ALA A 179 -10.59 -15.09 -5.88
N LEU A 180 -9.98 -15.63 -6.94
CA LEU A 180 -10.58 -15.69 -8.28
C LEU A 180 -11.80 -16.59 -8.30
N TYR A 181 -11.77 -17.73 -7.61
CA TYR A 181 -12.94 -18.60 -7.46
C TYR A 181 -14.09 -17.92 -6.71
N ALA A 182 -13.78 -17.14 -5.65
CA ALA A 182 -14.77 -16.32 -4.95
C ALA A 182 -15.46 -15.35 -5.92
N ILE A 183 -14.67 -14.55 -6.65
CA ILE A 183 -15.18 -13.56 -7.58
C ILE A 183 -16.00 -14.23 -8.70
N GLY A 184 -15.47 -15.29 -9.31
CA GLY A 184 -16.14 -15.99 -10.40
C GLY A 184 -17.44 -16.67 -9.97
N SER A 185 -17.48 -17.23 -8.75
CA SER A 185 -18.66 -17.92 -8.24
C SER A 185 -19.80 -16.97 -7.83
N GLY A 186 -19.52 -15.70 -7.57
CA GLY A 186 -20.53 -14.69 -7.23
C GLY A 186 -21.41 -14.26 -8.41
N GLY A 187 -20.91 -14.35 -9.64
CA GLY A 187 -21.65 -13.90 -10.82
C GLY A 187 -22.07 -12.43 -10.75
N ILE A 188 -23.21 -12.08 -11.37
CA ILE A 188 -23.69 -10.69 -11.41
C ILE A 188 -24.37 -10.30 -10.07
N TRP A 189 -25.18 -11.19 -9.49
CA TRP A 189 -26.04 -10.88 -8.35
C TRP A 189 -25.53 -11.40 -7.01
N GLY A 190 -24.48 -12.20 -7.00
CA GLY A 190 -23.93 -12.82 -5.79
C GLY A 190 -24.72 -14.06 -5.33
N LYS A 191 -24.13 -14.75 -4.36
CA LYS A 191 -24.76 -15.92 -3.70
C LYS A 191 -25.71 -15.51 -2.58
N GLY A 192 -25.68 -14.26 -2.17
CA GLY A 192 -26.41 -13.73 -1.02
C GLY A 192 -25.50 -13.44 0.17
N LEU A 193 -25.91 -12.47 0.99
CA LEU A 193 -25.19 -12.08 2.20
C LEU A 193 -25.04 -13.28 3.14
N GLY A 194 -23.82 -13.48 3.62
CA GLY A 194 -23.51 -14.58 4.53
C GLY A 194 -23.33 -15.94 3.87
N GLN A 195 -23.52 -16.08 2.55
CA GLN A 195 -23.49 -17.35 1.80
C GLN A 195 -22.15 -17.63 1.10
N SER A 196 -21.11 -16.86 1.41
CA SER A 196 -19.79 -17.16 0.87
C SER A 196 -19.25 -18.48 1.40
N MET A 197 -18.84 -19.36 0.51
CA MET A 197 -18.16 -20.61 0.85
C MET A 197 -16.68 -20.36 1.13
N GLN A 198 -16.08 -19.42 0.42
CA GLN A 198 -14.64 -19.13 0.52
C GLN A 198 -14.23 -18.57 1.88
N LYS A 199 -15.12 -17.84 2.57
CA LYS A 199 -14.85 -17.33 3.92
C LYS A 199 -14.81 -18.42 5.01
N LEU A 200 -15.30 -19.63 4.74
CA LEU A 200 -15.36 -20.73 5.70
C LEU A 200 -14.00 -21.45 5.89
N GLY A 201 -12.90 -20.85 5.49
CA GLY A 201 -11.54 -21.34 5.69
C GLY A 201 -10.82 -21.75 4.41
N PHE A 202 -11.46 -21.67 3.25
CA PHE A 202 -10.82 -21.96 1.97
C PHE A 202 -9.91 -20.80 1.51
N LEU A 203 -10.30 -19.54 1.76
CA LEU A 203 -9.53 -18.36 1.42
C LEU A 203 -8.75 -17.86 2.65
N PRO A 204 -7.41 -17.89 2.63
CA PRO A 204 -6.60 -17.27 3.69
C PRO A 204 -6.86 -15.78 3.78
N GLU A 205 -6.86 -15.23 5.01
CA GLU A 205 -7.04 -13.80 5.30
C GLU A 205 -8.30 -13.18 4.63
N ALA A 206 -9.37 -13.98 4.51
CA ALA A 206 -10.62 -13.60 3.86
C ALA A 206 -11.24 -12.28 4.40
N GLN A 207 -11.07 -12.03 5.71
CA GLN A 207 -11.59 -10.83 6.39
C GLN A 207 -10.66 -9.62 6.36
N ASN A 208 -9.42 -9.79 5.91
CA ASN A 208 -8.41 -8.75 5.84
C ASN A 208 -8.10 -8.41 4.37
N ASP A 209 -7.09 -9.06 3.82
CA ASP A 209 -6.54 -8.73 2.50
C ASP A 209 -7.47 -9.12 1.35
N MET A 210 -8.35 -10.12 1.55
CA MET A 210 -9.23 -10.68 0.52
C MET A 210 -10.72 -10.36 0.73
N VAL A 211 -11.06 -9.39 1.59
CA VAL A 211 -12.45 -9.03 1.87
C VAL A 211 -13.24 -8.63 0.62
N PHE A 212 -12.59 -7.99 -0.35
CA PHE A 212 -13.25 -7.59 -1.59
C PHE A 212 -13.70 -8.80 -2.44
N SER A 213 -12.92 -9.89 -2.45
CA SER A 213 -13.29 -11.15 -3.12
C SER A 213 -14.53 -11.78 -2.49
N ILE A 214 -14.64 -11.70 -1.15
CA ILE A 214 -15.85 -12.16 -0.44
C ILE A 214 -17.06 -11.28 -0.75
N ILE A 215 -16.87 -9.96 -0.85
CA ILE A 215 -17.94 -9.05 -1.28
C ILE A 215 -18.42 -9.42 -2.69
N CYS A 216 -17.50 -9.73 -3.61
CA CYS A 216 -17.85 -10.20 -4.96
C CYS A 216 -18.60 -11.53 -4.93
N GLU A 217 -18.25 -12.48 -4.05
CA GLU A 217 -18.95 -13.74 -3.93
C GLU A 217 -20.36 -13.58 -3.37
N GLU A 218 -20.53 -12.77 -2.32
CA GLU A 218 -21.83 -12.59 -1.66
C GLU A 218 -22.78 -11.65 -2.39
N LEU A 219 -22.27 -10.51 -2.92
CA LEU A 219 -23.08 -9.46 -3.54
C LEU A 219 -22.96 -9.42 -5.08
N GLY A 220 -22.09 -10.23 -5.64
CA GLY A 220 -21.85 -10.29 -7.07
C GLY A 220 -21.13 -9.04 -7.62
N LEU A 221 -21.05 -8.97 -8.93
CA LEU A 221 -20.46 -7.85 -9.66
C LEU A 221 -21.21 -6.53 -9.36
N PHE A 222 -22.54 -6.59 -9.20
CA PHE A 222 -23.35 -5.41 -8.86
C PHE A 222 -22.97 -4.84 -7.48
N GLY A 223 -22.85 -5.67 -6.46
CA GLY A 223 -22.42 -5.24 -5.12
C GLY A 223 -21.00 -4.70 -5.11
N ALA A 224 -20.07 -5.36 -5.81
CA ALA A 224 -18.70 -4.90 -5.98
C ALA A 224 -18.65 -3.50 -6.63
N PHE A 225 -19.44 -3.29 -7.69
CA PHE A 225 -19.56 -1.98 -8.35
C PHE A 225 -20.11 -0.90 -7.40
N CYS A 226 -21.15 -1.20 -6.62
CA CYS A 226 -21.69 -0.27 -5.62
C CYS A 226 -20.63 0.14 -4.58
N VAL A 227 -19.85 -0.81 -4.06
CA VAL A 227 -18.76 -0.53 -3.12
C VAL A 227 -17.71 0.38 -3.73
N LEU A 228 -17.26 0.09 -4.95
CA LEU A 228 -16.30 0.93 -5.67
C LEU A 228 -16.85 2.33 -5.93
N LEU A 229 -18.12 2.45 -6.31
CA LEU A 229 -18.79 3.73 -6.51
C LEU A 229 -18.81 4.55 -5.22
N LEU A 230 -19.13 3.94 -4.07
CA LEU A 230 -19.12 4.60 -2.77
C LEU A 230 -17.71 5.12 -2.42
N PHE A 231 -16.66 4.35 -2.68
CA PHE A 231 -15.29 4.82 -2.50
C PHE A 231 -14.95 6.00 -3.42
N LEU A 232 -15.36 5.96 -4.68
CA LEU A 232 -15.16 7.08 -5.62
C LEU A 232 -15.91 8.34 -5.15
N MET A 233 -17.15 8.19 -4.67
CA MET A 233 -17.90 9.31 -4.11
C MET A 233 -17.22 9.89 -2.85
N LEU A 234 -16.65 9.04 -2.00
CA LEU A 234 -15.90 9.46 -0.82
C LEU A 234 -14.64 10.25 -1.21
N ILE A 235 -13.87 9.75 -2.17
CA ILE A 235 -12.69 10.44 -2.71
C ILE A 235 -13.09 11.79 -3.32
N TRP A 236 -14.15 11.80 -4.13
CA TRP A 236 -14.70 13.03 -4.69
C TRP A 236 -15.05 14.05 -3.60
N ARG A 237 -15.72 13.59 -2.54
CA ARG A 237 -16.11 14.47 -1.41
C ARG A 237 -14.89 15.06 -0.70
N PHE A 238 -13.85 14.25 -0.46
CA PHE A 238 -12.61 14.75 0.11
C PHE A 238 -11.92 15.78 -0.79
N MET A 239 -11.84 15.52 -2.08
CA MET A 239 -11.27 16.48 -3.04
C MET A 239 -12.07 17.78 -3.10
N PHE A 240 -13.41 17.69 -3.06
CA PHE A 240 -14.27 18.85 -3.02
C PHE A 240 -14.04 19.70 -1.77
N ILE A 241 -13.91 19.07 -0.60
CA ILE A 241 -13.63 19.77 0.67
C ILE A 241 -12.23 20.40 0.65
N ALA A 242 -11.25 19.71 0.09
CA ALA A 242 -9.88 20.21 0.03
C ALA A 242 -9.70 21.42 -0.91
N ASN A 243 -10.57 21.59 -1.90
CA ASN A 243 -10.50 22.69 -2.87
C ASN A 243 -11.36 23.92 -2.49
N ASN A 244 -12.20 23.83 -1.46
CA ASN A 244 -13.03 24.91 -0.93
C ASN A 244 -12.52 25.38 0.45
#